data_990a126eab1795b0b0b8c6bbf4cd72ee
#
_entry.id   990a126eab1795b0b0b8c6bbf4cd72ee
#
_cell.length_a   1.000
_cell.length_b   1.000
_cell.length_c   1.000
_cell.angle_alpha   90.00
_cell.angle_beta   90.00
_cell.angle_gamma   90.00
#
_symmetry.space_group_name_H-M   'P 1'
#
loop_
_entity.id
_entity.type
_entity.pdbx_description
1 polymer ?
#
loop_
_entity_poly.entity_id
_entity_poly.type
_entity_poly.pdbx_seq_one_letter_code
_entity_poly.pdbx_strand_id
1 'polypeptide(L)'
;MPTSIRLLVIDPQMDFCDGPANGALPVPGAWEDMNRLAAMVDRLGPRLDDISVTLDSHRTIDIAHPAWWVDSRSGNPAPFTPITAADVEGGLWAPRNPGWRARSLDYVRQLEANGKYTLFVWPEHCLIGSPGHAVHTGLFAALRRWETREFGMVNFVTKGSNPWTEHYSAVAAEVPDPADPTTLLNAALLDALRDSDVILIAGEALSHCVKATVTDIADNIGDEHVRKFVLLTDCSSPVAAVPGGPDFPAIGRAFVTDMKARGMKVASSTDFLAA
;
A
#
# COMPACT_ATOMS: atom_id res chain seq x y z
N MET A 1 -13.30 29.79 -6.07
CA MET A 1 -11.89 29.39 -6.24
C MET A 1 -11.86 28.23 -7.23
N PRO A 2 -10.80 28.02 -8.01
CA PRO A 2 -10.70 26.81 -8.82
C PRO A 2 -10.71 25.59 -7.88
N THR A 3 -11.25 24.48 -8.36
CA THR A 3 -11.31 23.19 -7.63
C THR A 3 -9.90 22.63 -7.49
N SER A 4 -9.42 22.42 -6.27
CA SER A 4 -8.11 21.81 -6.01
C SER A 4 -8.17 20.28 -6.17
N ILE A 5 -7.27 19.73 -6.97
CA ILE A 5 -7.20 18.30 -7.26
C ILE A 5 -5.84 17.75 -6.82
N ARG A 6 -5.85 16.83 -5.87
CA ARG A 6 -4.68 16.08 -5.44
C ARG A 6 -4.71 14.65 -5.94
N LEU A 7 -3.57 14.14 -6.40
CA LEU A 7 -3.40 12.74 -6.74
C LEU A 7 -2.61 12.02 -5.63
N LEU A 8 -3.21 10.99 -5.05
CA LEU A 8 -2.56 10.06 -4.13
C LEU A 8 -2.32 8.73 -4.85
N VAL A 9 -1.07 8.41 -5.09
CA VAL A 9 -0.64 7.16 -5.72
C VAL A 9 -0.02 6.25 -4.65
N ILE A 10 -0.61 5.09 -4.45
CA ILE A 10 -0.22 4.17 -3.39
C ILE A 10 0.67 3.09 -3.97
N ASP A 11 1.92 3.00 -3.50
CA ASP A 11 2.92 1.98 -3.77
C ASP A 11 3.05 1.59 -5.28
N PRO A 12 3.28 2.54 -6.19
CA PRO A 12 3.36 2.29 -7.63
C PRO A 12 4.73 1.70 -8.03
N GLN A 13 5.18 0.65 -7.32
CA GLN A 13 6.56 0.17 -7.37
C GLN A 13 6.74 -1.02 -8.32
N MET A 14 7.96 -1.17 -8.83
CA MET A 14 8.30 -2.19 -9.81
C MET A 14 8.06 -3.60 -9.29
N ASP A 15 8.23 -3.87 -7.99
CA ASP A 15 8.00 -5.20 -7.41
C ASP A 15 6.52 -5.61 -7.39
N PHE A 16 5.60 -4.65 -7.45
CA PHE A 16 4.17 -4.94 -7.60
C PHE A 16 3.71 -5.07 -9.06
N CYS A 17 4.57 -4.77 -10.04
CA CYS A 17 4.20 -4.81 -11.45
C CYS A 17 4.42 -6.19 -12.07
N ASP A 18 3.42 -6.67 -12.84
CA ASP A 18 3.44 -7.90 -13.61
C ASP A 18 3.99 -7.73 -15.04
N GLY A 19 4.76 -6.67 -15.27
CA GLY A 19 5.34 -6.32 -16.56
C GLY A 19 6.57 -7.14 -16.95
N PRO A 20 7.35 -6.68 -17.95
CA PRO A 20 8.46 -7.48 -18.51
C PRO A 20 9.53 -7.92 -17.51
N ALA A 21 9.72 -7.17 -16.42
CA ALA A 21 10.67 -7.51 -15.36
C ALA A 21 10.08 -8.45 -14.31
N ASN A 22 8.76 -8.64 -14.30
CA ASN A 22 7.98 -9.43 -13.35
C ASN A 22 8.44 -9.23 -11.91
N GLY A 23 7.87 -8.25 -11.23
CA GLY A 23 8.24 -7.89 -9.86
C GLY A 23 8.23 -9.05 -8.86
N ALA A 24 8.77 -8.84 -7.69
CA ALA A 24 8.90 -9.90 -6.68
C ALA A 24 7.54 -10.31 -6.06
N LEU A 25 6.56 -9.41 -6.05
CA LEU A 25 5.18 -9.65 -5.59
C LEU A 25 4.19 -9.10 -6.65
N PRO A 26 4.13 -9.69 -7.86
CA PRO A 26 3.41 -9.10 -8.98
C PRO A 26 1.89 -9.15 -8.74
N VAL A 27 1.25 -8.01 -8.94
CA VAL A 27 -0.20 -7.84 -8.93
C VAL A 27 -0.69 -7.90 -10.38
N PRO A 28 -1.56 -8.85 -10.75
CA PRO A 28 -2.03 -8.98 -12.13
C PRO A 28 -2.72 -7.71 -12.62
N GLY A 29 -2.21 -7.10 -13.69
CA GLY A 29 -2.72 -5.87 -14.28
C GLY A 29 -1.98 -4.60 -13.85
N ALA A 30 -1.16 -4.65 -12.80
CA ALA A 30 -0.51 -3.47 -12.22
C ALA A 30 0.41 -2.71 -13.21
N TRP A 31 1.08 -3.42 -14.11
CA TRP A 31 1.90 -2.77 -15.14
C TRP A 31 1.07 -1.84 -16.03
N GLU A 32 -0.08 -2.31 -16.48
CA GLU A 32 -0.96 -1.51 -17.33
C GLU A 32 -1.72 -0.45 -16.54
N ASP A 33 -2.02 -0.69 -15.26
CA ASP A 33 -2.58 0.31 -14.36
C ASP A 33 -1.63 1.52 -14.25
N MET A 34 -0.35 1.29 -14.05
CA MET A 34 0.66 2.34 -13.97
C MET A 34 0.88 3.04 -15.33
N ASN A 35 0.77 2.34 -16.45
CA ASN A 35 0.82 2.95 -17.78
C ASN A 35 -0.39 3.89 -18.00
N ARG A 36 -1.60 3.47 -17.64
CA ARG A 36 -2.80 4.32 -17.71
C ARG A 36 -2.69 5.54 -16.80
N LEU A 37 -2.19 5.33 -15.60
CA LEU A 37 -1.97 6.42 -14.65
C LEU A 37 -0.93 7.42 -15.17
N ALA A 38 0.17 6.96 -15.76
CA ALA A 38 1.18 7.82 -16.38
C ALA A 38 0.57 8.69 -17.50
N ALA A 39 -0.24 8.09 -18.37
CA ALA A 39 -0.94 8.82 -19.44
C ALA A 39 -1.93 9.86 -18.86
N MET A 40 -2.62 9.55 -17.77
CA MET A 40 -3.51 10.48 -17.09
C MET A 40 -2.74 11.65 -16.47
N VAL A 41 -1.62 11.41 -15.80
CA VAL A 41 -0.75 12.48 -15.25
C VAL A 41 -0.30 13.44 -16.35
N ASP A 42 0.15 12.91 -17.50
CA ASP A 42 0.53 13.73 -18.64
C ASP A 42 -0.65 14.54 -19.20
N ARG A 43 -1.85 13.96 -19.26
CA ARG A 43 -3.06 14.61 -19.78
C ARG A 43 -3.61 15.68 -18.84
N LEU A 44 -3.68 15.38 -17.56
CA LEU A 44 -4.22 16.33 -16.57
C LEU A 44 -3.25 17.48 -16.28
N GLY A 45 -1.94 17.19 -16.23
CA GLY A 45 -0.88 18.19 -16.10
C GLY A 45 -1.21 19.31 -15.10
N PRO A 46 -1.43 20.55 -15.59
CA PRO A 46 -1.69 21.71 -14.73
C PRO A 46 -3.03 21.66 -13.94
N ARG A 47 -3.85 20.63 -14.16
CA ARG A 47 -5.08 20.41 -13.38
C ARG A 47 -4.82 19.66 -12.07
N LEU A 48 -3.64 19.08 -11.89
CA LEU A 48 -3.18 18.47 -10.64
C LEU A 48 -2.41 19.50 -9.85
N ASP A 49 -2.96 19.89 -8.70
CA ASP A 49 -2.32 20.88 -7.82
C ASP A 49 -1.21 20.25 -6.97
N ASP A 50 -1.31 18.95 -6.69
CA ASP A 50 -0.33 18.23 -5.87
C ASP A 50 -0.37 16.73 -6.17
N ILE A 51 0.77 16.06 -6.04
CA ILE A 51 0.91 14.61 -6.18
C ILE A 51 1.66 14.05 -4.99
N SER A 52 1.06 13.09 -4.29
CA SER A 52 1.71 12.29 -3.25
C SER A 52 1.84 10.85 -3.72
N VAL A 53 3.01 10.26 -3.51
CA VAL A 53 3.33 8.87 -3.88
C VAL A 53 3.81 8.15 -2.64
N THR A 54 3.15 7.05 -2.24
CA THR A 54 3.66 6.22 -1.15
C THR A 54 4.61 5.16 -1.70
N LEU A 55 5.57 4.77 -0.88
CA LEU A 55 6.56 3.75 -1.21
C LEU A 55 6.66 2.75 -0.08
N ASP A 56 6.28 1.51 -0.35
CA ASP A 56 6.58 0.40 0.53
C ASP A 56 8.09 0.17 0.57
N SER A 57 8.66 0.00 1.77
CA SER A 57 10.12 0.14 1.94
C SER A 57 10.62 -0.88 2.95
N HIS A 58 10.83 -2.10 2.48
CA HIS A 58 11.20 -3.23 3.32
C HIS A 58 12.71 -3.46 3.43
N ARG A 59 13.09 -4.24 4.42
CA ARG A 59 14.40 -4.85 4.59
C ARG A 59 14.29 -6.35 4.33
N THR A 60 15.40 -7.02 4.00
CA THR A 60 15.43 -8.49 3.89
C THR A 60 14.96 -9.14 5.20
N ILE A 61 15.43 -8.65 6.33
CA ILE A 61 14.96 -9.11 7.65
C ILE A 61 13.79 -8.25 8.07
N ASP A 62 12.59 -8.77 7.86
CA ASP A 62 11.31 -8.14 8.13
C ASP A 62 10.33 -9.19 8.66
N ILE A 63 9.45 -8.80 9.60
CA ILE A 63 8.53 -9.74 10.26
C ILE A 63 7.55 -10.38 9.27
N ALA A 64 7.28 -9.72 8.15
CA ALA A 64 6.44 -10.23 7.08
C ALA A 64 7.22 -11.00 5.98
N HIS A 65 8.53 -11.22 6.15
CA HIS A 65 9.36 -11.95 5.18
C HIS A 65 9.80 -13.33 5.67
N PRO A 66 10.06 -14.30 4.77
CA PRO A 66 10.46 -15.65 5.14
C PRO A 66 11.70 -15.70 6.04
N ALA A 67 12.67 -14.80 5.83
CA ALA A 67 13.94 -14.79 6.56
C ALA A 67 13.80 -14.56 8.07
N TRP A 68 12.68 -13.96 8.52
CA TRP A 68 12.40 -13.75 9.95
C TRP A 68 12.09 -15.04 10.69
N TRP A 69 11.38 -15.98 10.05
CA TRP A 69 10.75 -17.13 10.66
C TRP A 69 11.44 -18.44 10.32
N VAL A 70 11.42 -19.39 11.26
CA VAL A 70 11.91 -20.76 11.06
C VAL A 70 10.98 -21.76 11.75
N ASP A 71 10.88 -22.95 11.16
CA ASP A 71 10.28 -24.13 11.79
C ASP A 71 11.30 -24.87 12.70
N SER A 72 10.89 -25.99 13.31
CA SER A 72 11.73 -26.84 14.18
C SER A 72 12.91 -27.47 13.45
N ARG A 73 12.95 -27.44 12.11
CA ARG A 73 14.06 -27.95 11.25
C ARG A 73 14.89 -26.85 10.62
N SER A 74 14.69 -25.60 11.07
CA SER A 74 15.33 -24.39 10.54
C SER A 74 14.95 -24.05 9.09
N GLY A 75 13.83 -24.58 8.59
CA GLY A 75 13.20 -24.19 7.33
C GLY A 75 12.43 -22.89 7.45
N ASN A 76 12.48 -22.04 6.43
CA ASN A 76 11.67 -20.84 6.36
C ASN A 76 10.25 -21.15 5.85
N PRO A 77 9.23 -20.38 6.26
CA PRO A 77 7.90 -20.47 5.66
C PRO A 77 7.96 -20.11 4.17
N ALA A 78 7.14 -20.79 3.39
CA ALA A 78 6.92 -20.37 2.00
C ALA A 78 6.19 -19.03 1.95
N PRO A 79 6.36 -18.21 0.91
CA PRO A 79 5.52 -17.05 0.68
C PRO A 79 4.02 -17.39 0.75
N PHE A 80 3.22 -16.45 1.22
CA PHE A 80 1.78 -16.58 1.49
C PHE A 80 1.41 -17.53 2.63
N THR A 81 2.36 -17.95 3.46
CA THR A 81 2.07 -18.69 4.69
C THR A 81 1.45 -17.74 5.74
N PRO A 82 0.25 -18.04 6.26
CA PRO A 82 -0.26 -17.33 7.42
C PRO A 82 0.49 -17.77 8.68
N ILE A 83 0.76 -16.83 9.58
CA ILE A 83 1.35 -17.11 10.89
C ILE A 83 0.43 -16.54 11.97
N THR A 84 -0.11 -17.43 12.80
CA THR A 84 -1.00 -17.06 13.91
C THR A 84 -0.25 -17.01 15.24
N ALA A 85 -0.84 -16.34 16.23
CA ALA A 85 -0.32 -16.37 17.60
C ALA A 85 -0.22 -17.81 18.13
N ALA A 86 -1.19 -18.67 17.82
CA ALA A 86 -1.19 -20.08 18.19
C ALA A 86 -0.03 -20.86 17.55
N ASP A 87 0.33 -20.56 16.30
CA ASP A 87 1.47 -21.17 15.62
C ASP A 87 2.80 -20.83 16.30
N VAL A 88 2.95 -19.56 16.73
CA VAL A 88 4.15 -19.10 17.44
C VAL A 88 4.21 -19.66 18.87
N GLU A 89 3.11 -19.70 19.56
CA GLU A 89 3.00 -20.29 20.92
C GLU A 89 3.30 -21.78 20.89
N GLY A 90 2.70 -22.50 19.94
CA GLY A 90 2.88 -23.95 19.74
C GLY A 90 4.25 -24.34 19.19
N GLY A 91 5.05 -23.36 18.74
CA GLY A 91 6.39 -23.59 18.20
C GLY A 91 6.42 -24.14 16.78
N LEU A 92 5.32 -24.02 16.03
CA LEU A 92 5.30 -24.31 14.58
C LEU A 92 6.23 -23.31 13.85
N TRP A 93 6.11 -22.04 14.21
CA TRP A 93 6.99 -20.98 13.74
C TRP A 93 7.66 -20.24 14.90
N ALA A 94 8.92 -19.90 14.74
CA ALA A 94 9.66 -19.09 15.68
C ALA A 94 10.51 -18.07 14.92
N PRO A 95 10.80 -16.87 15.48
CA PRO A 95 11.76 -15.99 14.84
C PRO A 95 13.14 -16.67 14.82
N ARG A 96 13.87 -16.51 13.73
CA ARG A 96 15.22 -17.05 13.55
C ARG A 96 16.17 -16.61 14.68
N ASN A 97 16.02 -15.39 15.19
CA ASN A 97 16.70 -14.94 16.38
C ASN A 97 15.86 -15.29 17.62
N PRO A 98 16.29 -16.23 18.47
CA PRO A 98 15.51 -16.64 19.65
C PRO A 98 15.20 -15.51 20.63
N GLY A 99 16.09 -14.50 20.71
CA GLY A 99 15.89 -13.31 21.55
C GLY A 99 14.70 -12.44 21.13
N TRP A 100 14.17 -12.66 19.93
CA TRP A 100 13.04 -11.89 19.37
C TRP A 100 11.68 -12.54 19.63
N ARG A 101 11.65 -13.75 20.23
CA ARG A 101 10.41 -14.55 20.36
C ARG A 101 9.29 -13.80 21.08
N ALA A 102 9.60 -13.19 22.22
CA ALA A 102 8.57 -12.51 23.02
C ALA A 102 7.94 -11.35 22.24
N ARG A 103 8.76 -10.52 21.58
CA ARG A 103 8.27 -9.39 20.80
C ARG A 103 7.53 -9.82 19.54
N SER A 104 8.01 -10.86 18.85
CA SER A 104 7.34 -11.38 17.66
C SER A 104 5.96 -11.98 17.99
N LEU A 105 5.86 -12.72 19.11
CA LEU A 105 4.57 -13.26 19.58
C LEU A 105 3.60 -12.13 19.97
N ASP A 106 4.09 -11.13 20.69
CA ASP A 106 3.29 -9.96 21.08
C ASP A 106 2.74 -9.22 19.87
N TYR A 107 3.57 -9.01 18.84
CA TYR A 107 3.15 -8.42 17.57
C TYR A 107 2.01 -9.21 16.92
N VAL A 108 2.16 -10.53 16.75
CA VAL A 108 1.12 -11.35 16.10
C VAL A 108 -0.19 -11.33 16.91
N ARG A 109 -0.12 -11.38 18.25
CA ARG A 109 -1.29 -11.23 19.12
C ARG A 109 -2.01 -9.90 18.95
N GLN A 110 -1.26 -8.80 18.90
CA GLN A 110 -1.82 -7.47 18.70
C GLN A 110 -2.45 -7.34 17.31
N LEU A 111 -1.80 -7.87 16.27
CA LEU A 111 -2.32 -7.86 14.92
C LEU A 111 -3.66 -8.63 14.82
N GLU A 112 -3.76 -9.80 15.45
CA GLU A 112 -5.01 -10.56 15.53
C GLU A 112 -6.09 -9.82 16.34
N ALA A 113 -5.71 -9.21 17.47
CA ALA A 113 -6.63 -8.44 18.31
C ALA A 113 -7.21 -7.21 17.60
N ASN A 114 -6.44 -6.59 16.70
CA ASN A 114 -6.92 -5.47 15.88
C ASN A 114 -7.96 -5.91 14.83
N GLY A 115 -8.03 -7.21 14.51
CA GLY A 115 -9.05 -7.77 13.64
C GLY A 115 -8.99 -7.36 12.16
N LYS A 116 -7.95 -6.64 11.75
CA LYS A 116 -7.79 -6.19 10.37
C LYS A 116 -7.19 -7.28 9.48
N TYR A 117 -6.11 -7.92 9.95
CA TYR A 117 -5.32 -8.88 9.18
C TYR A 117 -4.77 -10.00 10.07
N THR A 118 -4.55 -11.19 9.46
CA THR A 118 -3.63 -12.21 9.98
C THR A 118 -2.26 -11.92 9.37
N LEU A 119 -1.17 -12.16 10.09
CA LEU A 119 0.17 -12.03 9.51
C LEU A 119 0.31 -13.02 8.35
N PHE A 120 0.61 -12.50 7.17
CA PHE A 120 1.06 -13.28 6.02
C PHE A 120 2.54 -13.05 5.79
N VAL A 121 3.26 -14.13 5.47
CA VAL A 121 4.64 -14.03 5.00
C VAL A 121 4.61 -13.79 3.49
N TRP A 122 5.10 -12.64 3.07
CA TRP A 122 5.18 -12.24 1.66
C TRP A 122 6.53 -12.67 1.04
N PRO A 123 6.66 -12.80 -0.28
CA PRO A 123 7.97 -12.78 -0.92
C PRO A 123 8.75 -11.53 -0.50
N GLU A 124 10.07 -11.59 -0.43
CA GLU A 124 10.88 -10.39 -0.25
C GLU A 124 10.61 -9.42 -1.41
N HIS A 125 10.08 -8.23 -1.11
CA HIS A 125 9.68 -7.25 -2.10
C HIS A 125 9.99 -5.83 -1.63
N CYS A 126 10.03 -4.90 -2.55
CA CYS A 126 10.25 -3.48 -2.28
C CYS A 126 11.44 -3.22 -1.34
N LEU A 127 12.52 -4.02 -1.49
CA LEU A 127 13.71 -3.89 -0.65
C LEU A 127 14.40 -2.56 -0.93
N ILE A 128 14.61 -1.76 0.11
CA ILE A 128 15.23 -0.45 0.03
C ILE A 128 16.54 -0.51 -0.77
N GLY A 129 16.62 0.29 -1.84
CA GLY A 129 17.78 0.37 -2.72
C GLY A 129 17.79 -0.66 -3.86
N SER A 130 16.82 -1.59 -3.93
CA SER A 130 16.67 -2.49 -5.07
C SER A 130 15.96 -1.83 -6.25
N PRO A 131 16.09 -2.35 -7.47
CA PRO A 131 15.26 -1.90 -8.60
C PRO A 131 13.76 -2.09 -8.37
N GLY A 132 13.36 -3.09 -7.58
CA GLY A 132 11.96 -3.36 -7.22
C GLY A 132 11.33 -2.29 -6.35
N HIS A 133 12.12 -1.61 -5.52
CA HIS A 133 11.69 -0.49 -4.69
C HIS A 133 11.38 0.79 -5.50
N ALA A 134 11.91 0.90 -6.72
CA ALA A 134 11.69 2.09 -7.54
C ALA A 134 10.25 2.16 -8.06
N VAL A 135 9.74 3.38 -8.25
CA VAL A 135 8.47 3.63 -8.94
C VAL A 135 8.51 3.04 -10.35
N HIS A 136 7.38 2.53 -10.83
CA HIS A 136 7.19 2.08 -12.21
C HIS A 136 7.77 3.10 -13.21
N THR A 137 8.60 2.63 -14.13
CA THR A 137 9.45 3.51 -14.95
C THR A 137 8.67 4.52 -15.79
N GLY A 138 7.55 4.11 -16.40
CA GLY A 138 6.68 4.98 -17.19
C GLY A 138 6.01 6.05 -16.33
N LEU A 139 5.52 5.66 -15.17
CA LEU A 139 4.91 6.61 -14.23
C LEU A 139 5.95 7.58 -13.67
N PHE A 140 7.12 7.12 -13.27
CA PHE A 140 8.20 7.98 -12.79
C PHE A 140 8.58 9.03 -13.84
N ALA A 141 8.65 8.64 -15.11
CA ALA A 141 8.91 9.58 -16.19
C ALA A 141 7.79 10.64 -16.32
N ALA A 142 6.51 10.27 -16.16
CA ALA A 142 5.38 11.20 -16.17
C ALA A 142 5.42 12.16 -14.96
N LEU A 143 5.71 11.65 -13.76
CA LEU A 143 5.87 12.47 -12.55
C LEU A 143 6.98 13.52 -12.74
N ARG A 144 8.14 13.14 -13.25
CA ARG A 144 9.22 14.09 -13.55
C ARG A 144 8.83 15.15 -14.59
N ARG A 145 8.04 14.77 -15.61
CA ARG A 145 7.52 15.75 -16.57
C ARG A 145 6.57 16.74 -15.90
N TRP A 146 5.71 16.24 -15.02
CA TRP A 146 4.82 17.08 -14.23
C TRP A 146 5.61 18.06 -13.35
N GLU A 147 6.58 17.57 -12.55
CA GLU A 147 7.44 18.44 -11.73
C GLU A 147 8.13 19.55 -12.54
N THR A 148 8.69 19.19 -13.70
CA THR A 148 9.42 20.15 -14.54
C THR A 148 8.49 21.17 -15.18
N ARG A 149 7.30 20.75 -15.61
CA ARG A 149 6.36 21.61 -16.33
C ARG A 149 5.58 22.52 -15.40
N GLU A 150 5.09 21.98 -14.29
CA GLU A 150 4.27 22.71 -13.33
C GLU A 150 5.12 23.39 -12.22
N PHE A 151 6.42 23.13 -12.20
CA PHE A 151 7.35 23.57 -11.15
C PHE A 151 6.92 23.15 -9.76
N GLY A 152 6.29 21.96 -9.66
CA GLY A 152 5.83 21.32 -8.44
C GLY A 152 6.85 20.30 -7.92
N MET A 153 6.59 19.75 -6.74
CA MET A 153 7.39 18.67 -6.15
C MET A 153 6.45 17.50 -5.79
N VAL A 154 6.76 16.32 -6.29
CA VAL A 154 6.07 15.09 -5.86
C VAL A 154 6.45 14.78 -4.41
N ASN A 155 5.45 14.65 -3.55
CA ASN A 155 5.64 14.27 -2.16
C ASN A 155 5.78 12.75 -2.03
N PHE A 156 6.99 12.24 -1.82
CA PHE A 156 7.23 10.82 -1.58
C PHE A 156 7.10 10.49 -0.09
N VAL A 157 6.21 9.54 0.23
CA VAL A 157 5.92 9.07 1.59
C VAL A 157 6.38 7.62 1.72
N THR A 158 7.48 7.37 2.42
CA THR A 158 7.94 6.01 2.69
C THR A 158 7.21 5.40 3.88
N LYS A 159 6.88 4.11 3.81
CA LYS A 159 6.29 3.30 4.88
C LYS A 159 6.96 1.92 4.94
N GLY A 160 6.80 1.15 6.01
CA GLY A 160 7.28 -0.23 6.11
C GLY A 160 8.76 -0.38 6.47
N SER A 161 9.50 0.70 6.77
CA SER A 161 10.94 0.60 7.08
C SER A 161 11.26 0.02 8.46
N ASN A 162 10.29 -0.08 9.36
CA ASN A 162 10.43 -0.74 10.64
C ASN A 162 10.21 -2.25 10.48
N PRO A 163 11.22 -3.11 10.68
CA PRO A 163 11.11 -4.54 10.40
C PRO A 163 10.25 -5.33 11.42
N TRP A 164 9.72 -4.67 12.43
CA TRP A 164 8.94 -5.29 13.51
C TRP A 164 7.43 -5.25 13.30
N THR A 165 6.96 -4.54 12.29
CA THR A 165 5.55 -4.36 12.04
C THR A 165 5.26 -4.20 10.55
N GLU A 166 4.20 -4.83 10.10
CA GLU A 166 3.65 -4.63 8.74
C GLU A 166 3.02 -3.23 8.63
N HIS A 167 3.08 -2.64 7.46
CA HIS A 167 2.65 -1.26 7.24
C HIS A 167 1.91 -1.15 5.89
N TYR A 168 0.71 -1.75 5.81
CA TYR A 168 -0.12 -1.64 4.60
C TYR A 168 -0.56 -0.21 4.36
N SER A 169 -1.06 0.46 5.40
CA SER A 169 -1.54 1.84 5.33
C SER A 169 -0.40 2.85 5.35
N ALA A 170 -0.46 3.88 4.52
CA ALA A 170 0.46 5.04 4.62
C ALA A 170 0.12 5.98 5.79
N VAL A 171 -0.96 5.69 6.52
CA VAL A 171 -1.42 6.51 7.67
C VAL A 171 -0.78 6.06 8.97
N ALA A 172 -0.69 4.74 9.21
CA ALA A 172 -0.03 4.17 10.38
C ALA A 172 0.30 2.69 10.13
N ALA A 173 1.30 2.15 10.84
CA ALA A 173 1.59 0.73 10.83
C ALA A 173 0.44 -0.09 11.43
N GLU A 174 0.35 -1.39 11.09
CA GLU A 174 -0.71 -2.27 11.59
C GLU A 174 -0.65 -2.46 13.11
N VAL A 175 0.55 -2.50 13.66
CA VAL A 175 0.83 -2.45 15.10
C VAL A 175 1.92 -1.39 15.30
N PRO A 176 1.54 -0.14 15.64
CA PRO A 176 2.49 0.94 15.80
C PRO A 176 3.51 0.66 16.90
N ASP A 177 4.78 0.97 16.65
CA ASP A 177 5.86 0.94 17.64
C ASP A 177 6.01 2.34 18.26
N PRO A 178 5.68 2.53 19.55
CA PRO A 178 5.79 3.84 20.19
C PRO A 178 7.22 4.43 20.20
N ALA A 179 8.25 3.57 20.04
CA ALA A 179 9.64 3.99 19.98
C ALA A 179 10.07 4.46 18.58
N ASP A 180 9.23 4.23 17.56
CA ASP A 180 9.51 4.63 16.18
C ASP A 180 8.38 5.52 15.62
N PRO A 181 8.58 6.84 15.58
CA PRO A 181 7.56 7.77 15.07
C PRO A 181 7.11 7.49 13.64
N THR A 182 7.91 6.81 12.82
CA THR A 182 7.55 6.50 11.42
C THR A 182 6.42 5.47 11.32
N THR A 183 6.14 4.73 12.41
CA THR A 183 5.03 3.77 12.49
C THR A 183 3.74 4.38 13.02
N LEU A 184 3.81 5.57 13.59
CA LEU A 184 2.68 6.27 14.19
C LEU A 184 1.85 6.99 13.13
N LEU A 185 0.77 7.64 13.58
CA LEU A 185 -0.15 8.37 12.71
C LEU A 185 0.57 9.45 11.88
N ASN A 186 0.50 9.35 10.57
CA ASN A 186 1.02 10.34 9.63
C ASN A 186 0.06 11.53 9.50
N ALA A 187 0.09 12.40 10.51
CA ALA A 187 -0.76 13.58 10.55
C ALA A 187 -0.52 14.53 9.36
N ALA A 188 0.72 14.63 8.89
CA ALA A 188 1.07 15.49 7.77
C ALA A 188 0.38 15.06 6.46
N LEU A 189 0.29 13.75 6.19
CA LEU A 189 -0.47 13.24 5.05
C LEU A 189 -1.96 13.54 5.18
N LEU A 190 -2.53 13.32 6.37
CA LEU A 190 -3.96 13.58 6.62
C LEU A 190 -4.31 15.05 6.46
N ASP A 191 -3.50 15.96 7.01
CA ASP A 191 -3.72 17.41 6.92
C ASP A 191 -3.62 17.88 5.46
N ALA A 192 -2.63 17.39 4.72
CA ALA A 192 -2.49 17.70 3.30
C ALA A 192 -3.73 17.28 2.48
N LEU A 193 -4.38 16.16 2.82
CA LEU A 193 -5.57 15.68 2.11
C LEU A 193 -6.85 16.44 2.49
N ARG A 194 -6.97 16.92 3.73
CA ARG A 194 -8.17 17.65 4.19
C ARG A 194 -8.45 18.92 3.38
N ASP A 195 -7.42 19.62 2.97
CA ASP A 195 -7.53 20.91 2.28
C ASP A 195 -7.87 20.78 0.79
N SER A 196 -7.87 19.58 0.24
CA SER A 196 -8.19 19.34 -1.17
C SER A 196 -9.70 19.25 -1.40
N ASP A 197 -10.17 19.68 -2.59
CA ASP A 197 -11.57 19.53 -3.01
C ASP A 197 -11.82 18.14 -3.64
N VAL A 198 -10.83 17.59 -4.33
CA VAL A 198 -10.86 16.26 -4.95
C VAL A 198 -9.56 15.55 -4.65
N ILE A 199 -9.68 14.29 -4.23
CA ILE A 199 -8.54 13.39 -3.99
C ILE A 199 -8.69 12.20 -4.94
N LEU A 200 -7.88 12.18 -6.00
CA LEU A 200 -7.76 11.04 -6.89
C LEU A 200 -6.91 9.97 -6.22
N ILE A 201 -7.34 8.73 -6.31
CA ILE A 201 -6.68 7.59 -5.68
C ILE A 201 -6.37 6.55 -6.74
N ALA A 202 -5.13 6.09 -6.78
CA ALA A 202 -4.63 5.04 -7.66
C ALA A 202 -3.50 4.26 -6.96
N GLY A 203 -3.03 3.18 -7.57
CA GLY A 203 -1.85 2.43 -7.10
C GLY A 203 -2.18 1.01 -6.66
N GLU A 204 -1.21 0.35 -6.00
CA GLU A 204 -1.24 -1.08 -5.71
C GLU A 204 -1.11 -1.40 -4.21
N ALA A 205 -1.64 -2.52 -3.73
CA ALA A 205 -2.69 -3.31 -4.39
C ALA A 205 -4.05 -2.94 -3.80
N LEU A 206 -5.09 -2.97 -4.62
CA LEU A 206 -6.46 -2.59 -4.24
C LEU A 206 -6.95 -3.32 -2.98
N SER A 207 -6.57 -4.59 -2.81
CA SER A 207 -6.97 -5.44 -1.69
C SER A 207 -6.19 -5.22 -0.39
N HIS A 208 -5.06 -4.50 -0.43
CA HIS A 208 -4.13 -4.30 0.69
C HIS A 208 -3.79 -2.83 0.91
N CYS A 209 -2.70 -2.34 0.36
CA CYS A 209 -2.20 -0.99 0.66
C CYS A 209 -3.20 0.10 0.26
N VAL A 210 -3.88 -0.03 -0.88
CA VAL A 210 -4.92 0.92 -1.30
C VAL A 210 -6.11 0.87 -0.33
N LYS A 211 -6.65 -0.33 -0.06
CA LYS A 211 -7.74 -0.52 0.92
C LYS A 211 -7.35 0.04 2.29
N ALA A 212 -6.19 -0.35 2.83
CA ALA A 212 -5.76 0.05 4.17
C ALA A 212 -5.59 1.56 4.27
N THR A 213 -4.85 2.17 3.33
CA THR A 213 -4.60 3.62 3.31
C THR A 213 -5.89 4.41 3.20
N VAL A 214 -6.76 4.06 2.25
CA VAL A 214 -8.02 4.82 2.02
C VAL A 214 -8.98 4.66 3.20
N THR A 215 -9.07 3.47 3.79
CA THR A 215 -9.91 3.24 4.98
C THR A 215 -9.40 4.04 6.16
N ASP A 216 -8.10 3.98 6.44
CA ASP A 216 -7.50 4.71 7.57
C ASP A 216 -7.58 6.24 7.38
N ILE A 217 -7.41 6.75 6.14
CA ILE A 217 -7.66 8.17 5.85
C ILE A 217 -9.12 8.51 6.19
N ALA A 218 -10.08 7.75 5.68
CA ALA A 218 -11.51 7.99 5.89
C ALA A 218 -11.90 7.97 7.38
N ASP A 219 -11.32 7.04 8.14
CA ASP A 219 -11.60 6.89 9.58
C ASP A 219 -11.00 8.02 10.42
N ASN A 220 -9.91 8.65 9.93
CA ASN A 220 -9.23 9.74 10.64
C ASN A 220 -9.72 11.14 10.24
N ILE A 221 -10.25 11.33 9.03
CA ILE A 221 -10.69 12.66 8.57
C ILE A 221 -12.21 12.83 8.52
N GLY A 222 -12.97 11.74 8.64
CA GLY A 222 -14.43 11.72 8.69
C GLY A 222 -15.10 11.54 7.32
N ASP A 223 -16.33 11.01 7.33
CA ASP A 223 -17.09 10.68 6.11
C ASP A 223 -17.45 11.90 5.25
N GLU A 224 -17.49 13.09 5.83
CA GLU A 224 -17.68 14.32 5.05
C GLU A 224 -16.55 14.58 4.06
N HIS A 225 -15.32 14.09 4.35
CA HIS A 225 -14.19 14.17 3.44
C HIS A 225 -14.15 13.00 2.42
N VAL A 226 -14.74 11.85 2.75
CA VAL A 226 -14.79 10.69 1.83
C VAL A 226 -15.47 11.03 0.50
N ARG A 227 -16.41 11.98 0.50
CA ARG A 227 -17.07 12.47 -0.74
C ARG A 227 -16.13 13.17 -1.72
N LYS A 228 -14.91 13.54 -1.28
CA LYS A 228 -13.85 14.10 -2.12
C LYS A 228 -13.03 13.01 -2.83
N PHE A 229 -13.12 11.75 -2.36
CA PHE A 229 -12.35 10.64 -2.91
C PHE A 229 -12.92 10.18 -4.24
N VAL A 230 -12.02 9.97 -5.20
CA VAL A 230 -12.31 9.38 -6.51
C VAL A 230 -11.29 8.29 -6.77
N LEU A 231 -11.69 7.03 -6.62
CA LEU A 231 -10.85 5.90 -6.96
C LEU A 231 -10.82 5.69 -8.48
N LEU A 232 -9.63 5.63 -9.06
CA LEU A 232 -9.41 5.30 -10.46
C LEU A 232 -9.40 3.77 -10.60
N THR A 233 -10.53 3.21 -11.02
CA THR A 233 -10.75 1.75 -11.01
C THR A 233 -9.95 0.99 -12.06
N ASP A 234 -9.40 1.67 -13.04
CA ASP A 234 -8.50 1.14 -14.07
C ASP A 234 -7.02 1.43 -13.78
N CYS A 235 -6.71 1.97 -12.59
CA CYS A 235 -5.36 2.25 -12.12
C CYS A 235 -5.10 1.63 -10.73
N SER A 236 -5.80 0.53 -10.40
CA SER A 236 -5.62 -0.18 -9.15
C SER A 236 -6.18 -1.59 -9.24
N SER A 237 -5.34 -2.59 -9.11
CA SER A 237 -5.67 -4.01 -9.22
C SER A 237 -5.47 -4.75 -7.88
N PRO A 238 -6.24 -5.80 -7.58
CA PRO A 238 -6.08 -6.60 -6.37
C PRO A 238 -4.96 -7.64 -6.53
N VAL A 239 -4.34 -8.05 -5.43
CA VAL A 239 -3.50 -9.25 -5.40
C VAL A 239 -4.32 -10.45 -5.89
N ALA A 240 -3.68 -11.39 -6.58
CA ALA A 240 -4.33 -12.61 -7.05
C ALA A 240 -4.89 -13.45 -5.89
N ALA A 241 -5.97 -14.19 -6.13
CA ALA A 241 -6.49 -15.13 -5.16
C ALA A 241 -5.47 -16.26 -4.89
N VAL A 242 -5.35 -16.65 -3.62
CA VAL A 242 -4.47 -17.77 -3.23
C VAL A 242 -5.29 -19.07 -3.30
N PRO A 243 -4.87 -20.08 -4.07
CA PRO A 243 -5.59 -21.35 -4.11
C PRO A 243 -5.72 -21.99 -2.72
N GLY A 244 -6.96 -22.21 -2.26
CA GLY A 244 -7.26 -22.72 -0.92
C GLY A 244 -7.04 -21.71 0.23
N GLY A 245 -6.77 -20.46 -0.10
CA GLY A 245 -6.55 -19.35 0.82
C GLY A 245 -7.50 -18.18 0.58
N PRO A 246 -7.10 -16.95 0.94
CA PRO A 246 -7.94 -15.76 0.79
C PRO A 246 -8.26 -15.42 -0.67
N ASP A 247 -9.51 -14.98 -0.91
CA ASP A 247 -9.93 -14.34 -2.16
C ASP A 247 -9.65 -12.83 -2.09
N PHE A 248 -8.41 -12.43 -2.34
CA PHE A 248 -8.01 -11.02 -2.32
C PHE A 248 -8.79 -10.15 -3.33
N PRO A 249 -9.12 -10.62 -4.55
CA PRO A 249 -10.03 -9.89 -5.42
C PRO A 249 -11.40 -9.59 -4.79
N ALA A 250 -11.98 -10.53 -4.04
CA ALA A 250 -13.24 -10.28 -3.32
C ALA A 250 -13.07 -9.21 -2.23
N ILE A 251 -11.94 -9.21 -1.52
CA ILE A 251 -11.63 -8.18 -0.51
C ILE A 251 -11.55 -6.80 -1.17
N GLY A 252 -10.89 -6.67 -2.33
CA GLY A 252 -10.86 -5.40 -3.07
C GLY A 252 -12.24 -4.93 -3.52
N ARG A 253 -13.09 -5.85 -4.03
CA ARG A 253 -14.47 -5.51 -4.41
C ARG A 253 -15.33 -5.07 -3.22
N ALA A 254 -15.21 -5.74 -2.08
CA ALA A 254 -15.91 -5.37 -0.86
C ALA A 254 -15.48 -3.97 -0.39
N PHE A 255 -14.19 -3.69 -0.34
CA PHE A 255 -13.66 -2.36 -0.02
C PHE A 255 -14.26 -1.26 -0.89
N VAL A 256 -14.29 -1.44 -2.22
CA VAL A 256 -14.87 -0.45 -3.14
C VAL A 256 -16.37 -0.26 -2.84
N THR A 257 -17.09 -1.34 -2.55
CA THR A 257 -18.51 -1.27 -2.20
C THR A 257 -18.74 -0.49 -0.92
N ASP A 258 -17.98 -0.78 0.13
CA ASP A 258 -18.10 -0.14 1.43
C ASP A 258 -17.73 1.35 1.37
N MET A 259 -16.65 1.69 0.66
CA MET A 259 -16.24 3.09 0.52
C MET A 259 -17.22 3.90 -0.34
N LYS A 260 -17.85 3.29 -1.36
CA LYS A 260 -18.95 3.93 -2.11
C LYS A 260 -20.14 4.20 -1.21
N ALA A 261 -20.49 3.30 -0.31
CA ALA A 261 -21.55 3.52 0.67
C ALA A 261 -21.24 4.69 1.62
N ARG A 262 -19.95 4.94 1.94
CA ARG A 262 -19.49 6.12 2.69
C ARG A 262 -19.42 7.40 1.86
N GLY A 263 -19.55 7.33 0.55
CA GLY A 263 -19.61 8.48 -0.35
C GLY A 263 -18.44 8.61 -1.34
N MET A 264 -17.47 7.70 -1.35
CA MET A 264 -16.40 7.66 -2.35
C MET A 264 -16.96 7.49 -3.75
N LYS A 265 -16.42 8.24 -4.70
CA LYS A 265 -16.73 8.11 -6.13
C LYS A 265 -15.72 7.19 -6.80
N VAL A 266 -16.08 6.71 -7.99
CA VAL A 266 -15.18 5.96 -8.88
C VAL A 266 -15.18 6.59 -10.26
N ALA A 267 -14.06 6.51 -10.95
CA ALA A 267 -13.91 6.95 -12.34
C ALA A 267 -12.89 6.05 -13.04
N SER A 268 -12.78 6.16 -14.36
CA SER A 268 -11.63 5.69 -15.10
C SER A 268 -10.60 6.81 -15.27
N SER A 269 -9.35 6.44 -15.54
CA SER A 269 -8.28 7.40 -15.85
C SER A 269 -8.56 8.22 -17.10
N THR A 270 -9.35 7.69 -18.03
CA THR A 270 -9.76 8.36 -19.29
C THR A 270 -10.96 9.27 -19.11
N ASP A 271 -11.91 8.90 -18.23
CA ASP A 271 -13.18 9.63 -18.11
C ASP A 271 -13.10 10.78 -17.10
N PHE A 272 -12.18 10.68 -16.13
CA PHE A 272 -12.01 11.75 -15.16
C PHE A 272 -11.54 13.02 -15.87
N LEU A 273 -12.36 14.08 -15.84
CA LEU A 273 -12.14 15.32 -16.55
C LEU A 273 -11.78 15.10 -18.04
N ALA A 274 -12.47 14.16 -18.70
CA ALA A 274 -12.45 14.07 -20.15
C ALA A 274 -12.90 15.41 -20.74
N ALA A 275 -12.22 15.86 -21.83
CA ALA A 275 -12.48 17.15 -22.48
C ALA A 275 -13.86 17.22 -23.12
#